data_24de3926092e13ccdc3bb104acc16f34
#
_entry.id   24de3926092e13ccdc3bb104acc16f34
#
_cell.length_a   1.000
_cell.length_b   1.000
_cell.length_c   1.000
_cell.angle_alpha   90.00
_cell.angle_beta   90.00
_cell.angle_gamma   90.00
#
_symmetry.space_group_name_H-M   'P 1'
#
loop_
_entity.id
_entity.type
_entity.pdbx_description
1 polymer ?
#
loop_
_entity_poly.entity_id
_entity_poly.type
_entity_poly.pdbx_seq_one_letter_code
_entity_poly.pdbx_strand_id
1 'polypeptide(L)'
;MDAPAPAVERPGRMDSLQVLRAVAALAVVLFHCNWTGIASFGVELFFVLSGFIICHAAAVDPEWFLLKRAFRVIPLYWTATLGIFAVALAVPALVPSTVPSLDNLLRSLLFVPYLRADGESFPLLFLGWTLNYEAFFYAVFALALALGGRRAPLLALAMLGGAILARPWLAGLGFAFEFWTSPILLNFICGIFAWYVWRLAGHGLRSAPAVLAGPVAIACLAAFVFGLGPRLGGAVPWNGALG
;
A
#
# COMPACT_ATOMS: atom_id res chain seq x y z
N MET A 1 26.19 -1.60 41.27
CA MET A 1 24.88 -1.71 40.58
C MET A 1 24.87 -0.61 39.51
N ASP A 2 25.34 -0.94 38.31
CA ASP A 2 25.42 0.02 37.22
C ASP A 2 24.03 0.19 36.63
N ALA A 3 23.57 1.45 36.55
CA ALA A 3 22.31 1.78 35.89
C ALA A 3 22.40 1.37 34.40
N PRO A 4 21.35 0.77 33.82
CA PRO A 4 21.37 0.41 32.40
C PRO A 4 21.55 1.67 31.57
N ALA A 5 22.46 1.61 30.59
CA ALA A 5 22.70 2.71 29.66
C ALA A 5 21.38 3.11 28.98
N PRO A 6 21.11 4.42 28.81
CA PRO A 6 19.91 4.87 28.16
C PRO A 6 19.85 4.29 26.74
N ALA A 7 18.69 3.73 26.38
CA ALA A 7 18.45 3.17 25.06
C ALA A 7 18.71 4.28 24.02
N VAL A 8 19.70 4.06 23.16
CA VAL A 8 20.02 4.97 22.05
C VAL A 8 18.80 4.98 21.13
N GLU A 9 17.98 6.03 21.21
CA GLU A 9 16.91 6.27 20.25
C GLU A 9 17.52 6.35 18.85
N ARG A 10 17.20 5.38 18.02
CA ARG A 10 17.63 5.39 16.61
C ARG A 10 16.93 6.56 15.90
N PRO A 11 17.67 7.54 15.36
CA PRO A 11 17.07 8.67 14.67
C PRO A 11 16.16 8.17 13.54
N GLY A 12 14.89 8.55 13.56
CA GLY A 12 13.93 8.29 12.48
C GLY A 12 12.91 7.15 12.70
N ARG A 13 12.94 6.43 13.82
CA ARG A 13 11.92 5.44 14.15
C ARG A 13 10.75 6.12 14.89
N MET A 14 9.58 6.15 14.25
CA MET A 14 8.34 6.62 14.89
C MET A 14 7.56 5.40 15.40
N ASP A 15 7.60 5.14 16.70
CA ASP A 15 6.94 3.98 17.31
C ASP A 15 5.41 4.03 17.14
N SER A 16 4.82 5.23 17.11
CA SER A 16 3.40 5.43 16.79
C SER A 16 2.99 4.88 15.42
N LEU A 17 3.85 4.98 14.41
CA LEU A 17 3.58 4.39 13.09
C LEU A 17 3.65 2.85 13.12
N GLN A 18 4.51 2.28 13.97
CA GLN A 18 4.56 0.83 14.13
C GLN A 18 3.30 0.30 14.82
N VAL A 19 2.78 1.02 15.82
CA VAL A 19 1.50 0.69 16.47
C VAL A 19 0.37 0.73 15.45
N LEU A 20 0.27 1.79 14.62
CA LEU A 20 -0.76 1.86 13.57
C LEU A 20 -0.64 0.74 12.54
N ARG A 21 0.57 0.35 12.17
CA ARG A 21 0.79 -0.80 11.28
C ARG A 21 0.34 -2.10 11.92
N ALA A 22 0.58 -2.29 13.23
CA ALA A 22 0.11 -3.45 13.97
C ALA A 22 -1.43 -3.48 14.02
N VAL A 23 -2.08 -2.34 14.26
CA VAL A 23 -3.55 -2.21 14.23
C VAL A 23 -4.08 -2.54 12.83
N ALA A 24 -3.47 -2.01 11.77
CA ALA A 24 -3.87 -2.30 10.40
C ALA A 24 -3.73 -3.80 10.07
N ALA A 25 -2.62 -4.43 10.49
CA ALA A 25 -2.40 -5.87 10.30
C ALA A 25 -3.45 -6.70 11.04
N LEU A 26 -3.74 -6.33 12.30
CA LEU A 26 -4.77 -7.01 13.09
C LEU A 26 -6.15 -6.86 12.45
N ALA A 27 -6.50 -5.68 11.95
CA ALA A 27 -7.75 -5.45 11.23
C ALA A 27 -7.86 -6.36 9.99
N VAL A 28 -6.79 -6.49 9.19
CA VAL A 28 -6.76 -7.41 8.04
C VAL A 28 -6.97 -8.86 8.47
N VAL A 29 -6.32 -9.31 9.56
CA VAL A 29 -6.50 -10.67 10.10
C VAL A 29 -7.94 -10.89 10.53
N LEU A 30 -8.53 -9.96 11.31
CA LEU A 30 -9.91 -10.05 11.79
C LEU A 30 -10.91 -10.08 10.64
N PHE A 31 -10.68 -9.32 9.57
CA PHE A 31 -11.49 -9.35 8.35
C PHE A 31 -11.50 -10.75 7.72
N HIS A 32 -10.33 -11.38 7.58
CA HIS A 32 -10.23 -12.73 7.02
C HIS A 32 -10.77 -13.84 7.94
N CYS A 33 -10.92 -13.54 9.24
CA CYS A 33 -11.60 -14.42 10.19
C CYS A 33 -13.14 -14.24 10.22
N ASN A 34 -13.72 -13.53 9.25
CA ASN A 34 -15.16 -13.18 9.19
C ASN A 34 -15.66 -12.41 10.44
N TRP A 35 -14.77 -11.75 11.15
CA TRP A 35 -15.11 -10.97 12.33
C TRP A 35 -15.38 -9.52 11.92
N THR A 36 -16.59 -9.25 11.50
CA THR A 36 -17.23 -7.94 11.23
C THR A 36 -16.68 -7.14 10.04
N GLY A 37 -17.57 -6.54 9.24
CA GLY A 37 -17.28 -5.64 8.12
C GLY A 37 -16.51 -4.35 8.50
N ILE A 38 -16.30 -4.08 9.79
CA ILE A 38 -15.52 -2.95 10.31
C ILE A 38 -14.03 -3.14 10.03
N ALA A 39 -13.55 -4.37 9.87
CA ALA A 39 -12.12 -4.66 9.71
C ALA A 39 -11.57 -4.45 8.29
N SER A 40 -12.43 -4.14 7.31
CA SER A 40 -12.04 -3.91 5.90
C SER A 40 -11.10 -2.71 5.71
N PHE A 41 -11.08 -1.76 6.66
CA PHE A 41 -10.22 -0.58 6.59
C PHE A 41 -8.71 -0.86 6.74
N GLY A 42 -8.33 -2.07 7.12
CA GLY A 42 -6.93 -2.40 7.39
C GLY A 42 -6.01 -2.20 6.18
N VAL A 43 -6.47 -2.56 4.98
CA VAL A 43 -5.71 -2.40 3.73
C VAL A 43 -5.54 -0.93 3.38
N GLU A 44 -6.61 -0.17 3.44
CA GLU A 44 -6.59 1.26 3.15
C GLU A 44 -5.67 2.01 4.12
N LEU A 45 -5.74 1.66 5.41
CA LEU A 45 -4.82 2.22 6.40
C LEU A 45 -3.36 1.89 6.07
N PHE A 46 -3.06 0.70 5.56
CA PHE A 46 -1.72 0.39 5.06
C PHE A 46 -1.30 1.30 3.90
N PHE A 47 -2.18 1.60 2.95
CA PHE A 47 -1.86 2.50 1.83
C PHE A 47 -1.64 3.94 2.29
N VAL A 48 -2.47 4.44 3.21
CA VAL A 48 -2.26 5.76 3.84
C VAL A 48 -0.90 5.80 4.57
N LEU A 49 -0.60 4.79 5.38
CA LEU A 49 0.69 4.69 6.07
C LEU A 49 1.87 4.59 5.08
N SER A 50 1.70 3.88 3.97
CA SER A 50 2.73 3.79 2.93
C SER A 50 3.01 5.16 2.32
N GLY A 51 1.98 5.94 2.00
CA GLY A 51 2.14 7.32 1.50
C GLY A 51 2.92 8.21 2.46
N PHE A 52 2.57 8.17 3.75
CA PHE A 52 3.26 8.94 4.79
C PHE A 52 4.72 8.50 4.98
N ILE A 53 4.94 7.19 5.20
CA ILE A 53 6.25 6.63 5.53
C ILE A 53 7.24 6.84 4.37
N ILE A 54 6.77 6.77 3.13
CA ILE A 54 7.61 6.98 1.96
C ILE A 54 8.10 8.40 1.86
N CYS A 55 7.22 9.39 2.04
CA CYS A 55 7.63 10.79 2.08
C CYS A 55 8.63 11.08 3.21
N HIS A 56 8.39 10.48 4.39
CA HIS A 56 9.30 10.61 5.52
C HIS A 56 10.66 9.97 5.25
N ALA A 57 10.68 8.74 4.72
CA ALA A 57 11.91 8.02 4.41
C ALA A 57 12.74 8.72 3.32
N ALA A 58 12.09 9.22 2.26
CA ALA A 58 12.75 9.94 1.20
C ALA A 58 13.29 11.32 1.64
N ALA A 59 12.66 11.93 2.64
CA ALA A 59 13.17 13.19 3.23
C ALA A 59 14.43 12.97 4.08
N VAL A 60 14.60 11.76 4.66
CA VAL A 60 15.76 11.40 5.51
C VAL A 60 16.90 10.82 4.68
N ASP A 61 16.58 9.92 3.73
CA ASP A 61 17.57 9.19 2.94
C ASP A 61 17.02 8.87 1.54
N PRO A 62 17.18 9.80 0.59
CA PRO A 62 16.60 9.67 -0.75
C PRO A 62 17.38 8.70 -1.65
N GLU A 63 18.69 8.52 -1.44
CA GLU A 63 19.58 7.86 -2.42
C GLU A 63 19.28 6.38 -2.62
N TRP A 64 18.96 5.65 -1.55
CA TRP A 64 18.71 4.21 -1.57
C TRP A 64 17.25 3.85 -1.36
N PHE A 65 16.37 4.83 -1.49
CA PHE A 65 14.95 4.70 -1.20
C PHE A 65 14.30 3.48 -1.88
N LEU A 66 14.38 3.39 -3.20
CA LEU A 66 13.73 2.32 -3.97
C LEU A 66 14.32 0.93 -3.67
N LEU A 67 15.65 0.85 -3.58
CA LEU A 67 16.34 -0.41 -3.27
C LEU A 67 15.99 -0.92 -1.88
N LYS A 68 15.98 -0.06 -0.86
CA LYS A 68 15.59 -0.46 0.50
C LYS A 68 14.15 -1.01 0.55
N ARG A 69 13.25 -0.45 -0.25
CA ARG A 69 11.88 -0.94 -0.37
C ARG A 69 11.80 -2.26 -1.14
N ALA A 70 12.51 -2.35 -2.26
CA ALA A 70 12.59 -3.56 -3.06
C ALA A 70 13.11 -4.75 -2.24
N PHE A 71 14.24 -4.59 -1.55
CA PHE A 71 14.81 -5.63 -0.68
C PHE A 71 13.91 -6.03 0.48
N ARG A 72 13.02 -5.17 0.91
CA ARG A 72 12.06 -5.47 1.99
C ARG A 72 10.88 -6.30 1.51
N VAL A 73 10.39 -6.07 0.30
CA VAL A 73 9.13 -6.64 -0.21
C VAL A 73 9.39 -7.81 -1.16
N ILE A 74 10.29 -7.63 -2.14
CA ILE A 74 10.47 -8.57 -3.25
C ILE A 74 10.86 -9.98 -2.78
N PRO A 75 11.87 -10.18 -1.90
CA PRO A 75 12.33 -11.53 -1.59
C PRO A 75 11.23 -12.40 -0.97
N LEU A 76 10.50 -11.84 -0.01
CA LEU A 76 9.41 -12.55 0.67
C LEU A 76 8.25 -12.83 -0.28
N TYR A 77 7.86 -11.83 -1.09
CA TYR A 77 6.77 -11.98 -2.05
C TYR A 77 7.11 -13.00 -3.13
N TRP A 78 8.30 -12.95 -3.71
CA TRP A 78 8.74 -13.91 -4.71
C TRP A 78 8.79 -15.33 -4.16
N THR A 79 9.35 -15.52 -2.96
CA THR A 79 9.41 -16.85 -2.32
C THR A 79 8.01 -17.41 -2.10
N ALA A 80 7.08 -16.61 -1.59
CA ALA A 80 5.71 -17.03 -1.37
C ALA A 80 4.97 -17.32 -2.69
N THR A 81 5.16 -16.48 -3.72
CA THR A 81 4.55 -16.67 -5.05
C THR A 81 5.06 -17.94 -5.73
N LEU A 82 6.38 -18.21 -5.69
CA LEU A 82 6.97 -19.44 -6.21
C LEU A 82 6.49 -20.66 -5.43
N GLY A 83 6.34 -20.53 -4.11
CA GLY A 83 5.79 -21.58 -3.26
C GLY A 83 4.35 -21.96 -3.65
N ILE A 84 3.47 -20.97 -3.80
CA ILE A 84 2.08 -21.19 -4.26
C ILE A 84 2.05 -21.77 -5.68
N PHE A 85 2.91 -21.29 -6.58
CA PHE A 85 3.02 -21.83 -7.93
C PHE A 85 3.42 -23.30 -7.92
N ALA A 86 4.43 -23.68 -7.12
CA ALA A 86 4.85 -25.07 -6.97
C ALA A 86 3.74 -25.97 -6.38
N VAL A 87 3.01 -25.48 -5.38
CA VAL A 87 1.86 -26.19 -4.80
C VAL A 87 0.75 -26.37 -5.84
N ALA A 88 0.44 -25.33 -6.64
CA ALA A 88 -0.58 -25.40 -7.68
C ALA A 88 -0.23 -26.40 -8.80
N LEU A 89 1.06 -26.60 -9.09
CA LEU A 89 1.52 -27.63 -10.03
C LEU A 89 1.48 -29.04 -9.43
N ALA A 90 1.90 -29.20 -8.16
CA ALA A 90 2.05 -30.50 -7.53
C ALA A 90 0.72 -31.04 -6.98
N VAL A 91 -0.10 -30.20 -6.36
CA VAL A 91 -1.36 -30.56 -5.70
C VAL A 91 -2.42 -29.50 -5.98
N PRO A 92 -2.99 -29.42 -7.21
CA PRO A 92 -3.97 -28.39 -7.59
C PRO A 92 -5.17 -28.32 -6.68
N ALA A 93 -5.56 -29.43 -6.08
CA ALA A 93 -6.72 -29.53 -5.17
C ALA A 93 -6.57 -28.66 -3.89
N LEU A 94 -5.35 -28.31 -3.49
CA LEU A 94 -5.10 -27.45 -2.33
C LEU A 94 -5.31 -25.97 -2.65
N VAL A 95 -5.19 -25.56 -3.91
CA VAL A 95 -5.30 -24.18 -4.37
C VAL A 95 -6.13 -24.10 -5.66
N PRO A 96 -7.41 -24.50 -5.61
CA PRO A 96 -8.25 -24.69 -6.81
C PRO A 96 -8.49 -23.40 -7.59
N SER A 97 -8.40 -22.25 -6.93
CA SER A 97 -8.54 -20.94 -7.55
C SER A 97 -7.26 -20.44 -8.25
N THR A 98 -6.12 -21.15 -8.13
CA THR A 98 -4.84 -20.72 -8.70
C THR A 98 -4.56 -21.46 -10.01
N VAL A 99 -4.52 -20.74 -11.13
CA VAL A 99 -4.16 -21.30 -12.44
C VAL A 99 -2.63 -21.15 -12.65
N PRO A 100 -1.85 -22.23 -12.55
CA PRO A 100 -0.40 -22.17 -12.68
C PRO A 100 0.00 -22.08 -14.16
N SER A 101 0.13 -20.87 -14.69
CA SER A 101 0.70 -20.60 -16.00
C SER A 101 1.97 -19.77 -15.88
N LEU A 102 2.89 -19.90 -16.85
CA LEU A 102 4.13 -19.13 -16.87
C LEU A 102 3.83 -17.62 -17.02
N ASP A 103 2.81 -17.25 -17.83
CA ASP A 103 2.38 -15.86 -17.98
C ASP A 103 1.90 -15.28 -16.64
N ASN A 104 1.03 -16.00 -15.92
CA ASN A 104 0.55 -15.59 -14.61
C ASN A 104 1.69 -15.47 -13.59
N LEU A 105 2.67 -16.37 -13.65
CA LEU A 105 3.84 -16.32 -12.78
C LEU A 105 4.67 -15.06 -13.05
N LEU A 106 5.02 -14.80 -14.31
CA LEU A 106 5.82 -13.65 -14.70
C LEU A 106 5.12 -12.34 -14.34
N ARG A 107 3.82 -12.22 -14.64
CA ARG A 107 3.03 -11.03 -14.26
C ARG A 107 2.99 -10.84 -12.75
N SER A 108 2.78 -11.91 -11.98
CA SER A 108 2.81 -11.84 -10.52
C SER A 108 4.16 -11.38 -10.00
N LEU A 109 5.27 -11.98 -10.45
CA LEU A 109 6.62 -11.61 -10.00
C LEU A 109 7.01 -10.17 -10.38
N LEU A 110 6.48 -9.66 -11.50
CA LEU A 110 6.73 -8.30 -11.99
C LEU A 110 5.71 -7.26 -11.47
N PHE A 111 4.81 -7.65 -10.57
CA PHE A 111 3.75 -6.78 -10.03
C PHE A 111 2.84 -6.19 -11.11
N VAL A 112 2.66 -6.89 -12.23
CA VAL A 112 1.75 -6.49 -13.31
C VAL A 112 0.37 -7.08 -13.03
N PRO A 113 -0.67 -6.25 -12.82
CA PRO A 113 -2.02 -6.75 -12.60
C PRO A 113 -2.58 -7.37 -13.89
N TYR A 114 -3.34 -8.44 -13.71
CA TYR A 114 -4.00 -9.14 -14.81
C TYR A 114 -5.35 -9.68 -14.38
N LEU A 115 -6.24 -9.86 -15.36
CA LEU A 115 -7.54 -10.49 -15.16
C LEU A 115 -7.38 -11.99 -15.39
N ARG A 116 -7.83 -12.79 -14.45
CA ARG A 116 -7.84 -14.24 -14.55
C ARG A 116 -9.04 -14.70 -15.42
N ALA A 117 -9.01 -15.96 -15.85
CA ALA A 117 -10.07 -16.53 -16.67
C ALA A 117 -11.44 -16.61 -15.95
N ASP A 118 -11.43 -16.61 -14.61
CA ASP A 118 -12.61 -16.56 -13.75
C ASP A 118 -13.16 -15.13 -13.55
N GLY A 119 -12.53 -14.11 -14.16
CA GLY A 119 -12.90 -12.71 -14.03
C GLY A 119 -12.32 -12.01 -12.80
N GLU A 120 -11.59 -12.74 -11.95
CA GLU A 120 -10.96 -12.17 -10.76
C GLU A 120 -9.62 -11.50 -11.07
N SER A 121 -9.28 -10.46 -10.32
CA SER A 121 -8.10 -9.62 -10.54
C SER A 121 -6.96 -9.88 -9.55
N PHE A 122 -6.80 -11.14 -9.13
CA PHE A 122 -5.79 -11.50 -8.15
C PHE A 122 -4.57 -12.16 -8.80
N PRO A 123 -3.34 -11.82 -8.36
CA PRO A 123 -2.13 -12.54 -8.75
C PRO A 123 -2.14 -13.96 -8.18
N LEU A 124 -1.15 -14.79 -8.56
CA LEU A 124 -1.02 -16.17 -8.06
C LEU A 124 -1.10 -16.25 -6.53
N LEU A 125 -0.37 -15.39 -5.84
CA LEU A 125 -0.54 -15.19 -4.41
C LEU A 125 -1.63 -14.12 -4.20
N PHE A 126 -2.79 -14.52 -3.69
CA PHE A 126 -3.96 -13.65 -3.48
C PHE A 126 -3.61 -12.29 -2.84
N LEU A 127 -2.83 -12.30 -1.76
CA LEU A 127 -2.42 -11.08 -1.05
C LEU A 127 -1.57 -10.11 -1.90
N GLY A 128 -1.04 -10.58 -3.03
CA GLY A 128 -0.19 -9.77 -3.92
C GLY A 128 -0.90 -8.61 -4.62
N TRP A 129 -2.24 -8.59 -4.66
CA TRP A 129 -2.96 -7.49 -5.29
C TRP A 129 -2.68 -6.14 -4.61
N THR A 130 -2.51 -6.12 -3.30
CA THR A 130 -2.13 -4.90 -2.55
C THR A 130 -0.69 -4.49 -2.87
N LEU A 131 0.20 -5.47 -3.06
CA LEU A 131 1.59 -5.22 -3.44
C LEU A 131 1.72 -4.68 -4.87
N ASN A 132 0.79 -5.01 -5.79
CA ASN A 132 0.75 -4.41 -7.13
C ASN A 132 0.51 -2.89 -7.04
N TYR A 133 -0.40 -2.42 -6.17
CA TYR A 133 -0.60 -1.00 -5.90
C TYR A 133 0.60 -0.36 -5.22
N GLU A 134 1.18 -1.06 -4.25
CA GLU A 134 2.35 -0.57 -3.52
C GLU A 134 3.57 -0.44 -4.45
N ALA A 135 3.82 -1.42 -5.31
CA ALA A 135 4.89 -1.38 -6.31
C ALA A 135 4.69 -0.25 -7.33
N PHE A 136 3.46 -0.07 -7.82
CA PHE A 136 3.12 1.06 -8.69
C PHE A 136 3.38 2.41 -7.99
N PHE A 137 2.93 2.56 -6.74
CA PHE A 137 3.18 3.77 -5.97
C PHE A 137 4.68 4.03 -5.76
N TYR A 138 5.47 2.98 -5.48
CA TYR A 138 6.93 3.11 -5.35
C TYR A 138 7.59 3.55 -6.65
N ALA A 139 7.15 3.02 -7.79
CA ALA A 139 7.65 3.42 -9.10
C ALA A 139 7.31 4.89 -9.40
N VAL A 140 6.05 5.31 -9.16
CA VAL A 140 5.62 6.71 -9.32
C VAL A 140 6.42 7.63 -8.42
N PHE A 141 6.60 7.26 -7.15
CA PHE A 141 7.34 8.09 -6.20
C PHE A 141 8.84 8.16 -6.53
N ALA A 142 9.44 7.04 -6.98
CA ALA A 142 10.83 7.02 -7.43
C ALA A 142 11.04 7.92 -8.67
N LEU A 143 10.11 7.89 -9.63
CA LEU A 143 10.11 8.79 -10.78
C LEU A 143 9.96 10.25 -10.35
N ALA A 144 9.03 10.53 -9.45
CA ALA A 144 8.85 11.87 -8.88
C ALA A 144 10.11 12.35 -8.15
N LEU A 145 10.82 11.47 -7.45
CA LEU A 145 12.08 11.78 -6.77
C LEU A 145 13.20 12.09 -7.76
N ALA A 146 13.31 11.30 -8.84
CA ALA A 146 14.30 11.51 -9.88
C ALA A 146 14.09 12.84 -10.63
N LEU A 147 12.83 13.22 -10.89
CA LEU A 147 12.49 14.44 -11.63
C LEU A 147 12.46 15.70 -10.76
N GLY A 148 12.04 15.58 -9.49
CA GLY A 148 11.74 16.72 -8.64
C GLY A 148 12.56 16.82 -7.37
N GLY A 149 13.40 15.84 -7.05
CA GLY A 149 14.21 15.84 -5.84
C GLY A 149 13.35 16.13 -4.60
N ARG A 150 13.62 17.23 -3.91
CA ARG A 150 12.88 17.66 -2.70
C ARG A 150 11.38 17.94 -2.94
N ARG A 151 10.96 18.15 -4.21
CA ARG A 151 9.55 18.34 -4.59
C ARG A 151 8.84 17.03 -4.96
N ALA A 152 9.52 15.88 -4.81
CA ALA A 152 8.98 14.56 -5.13
C ALA A 152 7.57 14.30 -4.56
N PRO A 153 7.26 14.64 -3.28
CA PRO A 153 5.91 14.41 -2.77
C PRO A 153 4.83 15.20 -3.53
N LEU A 154 5.11 16.44 -3.96
CA LEU A 154 4.16 17.22 -4.78
C LEU A 154 3.98 16.64 -6.17
N LEU A 155 5.08 16.21 -6.81
CA LEU A 155 5.02 15.56 -8.11
C LEU A 155 4.28 14.22 -8.02
N ALA A 156 4.51 13.43 -6.97
CA ALA A 156 3.78 12.18 -6.75
C ALA A 156 2.28 12.43 -6.57
N LEU A 157 1.87 13.47 -5.82
CA LEU A 157 0.46 13.89 -5.73
C LEU A 157 -0.12 14.21 -7.10
N ALA A 158 0.61 15.00 -7.92
CA ALA A 158 0.16 15.38 -9.27
C ALA A 158 0.06 14.15 -10.18
N MET A 159 1.03 13.24 -10.14
CA MET A 159 1.05 12.03 -10.97
C MET A 159 -0.06 11.05 -10.56
N LEU A 160 -0.26 10.79 -9.27
CA LEU A 160 -1.33 9.92 -8.78
C LEU A 160 -2.71 10.54 -9.03
N GLY A 161 -2.89 11.83 -8.77
CA GLY A 161 -4.12 12.55 -9.07
C GLY A 161 -4.40 12.56 -10.57
N GLY A 162 -3.38 12.82 -11.40
CA GLY A 162 -3.47 12.74 -12.85
C GLY A 162 -3.86 11.36 -13.35
N ALA A 163 -3.30 10.28 -12.77
CA ALA A 163 -3.67 8.91 -13.10
C ALA A 163 -5.17 8.63 -12.82
N ILE A 164 -5.67 9.04 -11.64
CA ILE A 164 -7.09 8.89 -11.29
C ILE A 164 -7.97 9.69 -12.25
N LEU A 165 -7.61 10.95 -12.55
CA LEU A 165 -8.36 11.79 -13.48
C LEU A 165 -8.35 11.24 -14.91
N ALA A 166 -7.24 10.61 -15.32
CA ALA A 166 -7.09 10.01 -16.65
C ALA A 166 -7.83 8.66 -16.80
N ARG A 167 -8.37 8.08 -15.71
CA ARG A 167 -9.08 6.80 -15.70
C ARG A 167 -10.11 6.65 -16.85
N PRO A 168 -11.01 7.63 -17.14
CA PRO A 168 -12.00 7.49 -18.20
C PRO A 168 -11.41 7.21 -19.59
N TRP A 169 -10.18 7.66 -19.83
CA TRP A 169 -9.50 7.47 -21.11
C TRP A 169 -8.56 6.27 -21.13
N LEU A 170 -7.99 5.90 -19.97
CA LEU A 170 -6.97 4.85 -19.85
C LEU A 170 -7.56 3.47 -19.56
N ALA A 171 -8.69 3.37 -18.85
CA ALA A 171 -9.28 2.08 -18.48
C ALA A 171 -9.61 1.20 -19.70
N GLY A 172 -10.03 1.81 -20.82
CA GLY A 172 -10.30 1.10 -22.08
C GLY A 172 -9.07 0.52 -22.79
N LEU A 173 -7.84 0.89 -22.38
CA LEU A 173 -6.60 0.39 -22.98
C LEU A 173 -6.17 -0.97 -22.44
N GLY A 174 -6.81 -1.45 -21.38
CA GLY A 174 -6.56 -2.75 -20.79
C GLY A 174 -6.62 -2.75 -19.27
N PHE A 175 -6.77 -3.96 -18.70
CA PHE A 175 -6.99 -4.15 -17.27
C PHE A 175 -5.90 -3.52 -16.38
N ALA A 176 -4.63 -3.58 -16.78
CA ALA A 176 -3.54 -2.98 -16.01
C ALA A 176 -3.72 -1.46 -15.83
N PHE A 177 -4.17 -0.74 -16.87
CA PHE A 177 -4.46 0.69 -16.78
C PHE A 177 -5.67 0.97 -15.89
N GLU A 178 -6.71 0.16 -16.00
CA GLU A 178 -7.87 0.25 -15.12
C GLU A 178 -7.47 0.07 -13.65
N PHE A 179 -6.63 -0.90 -13.36
CA PHE A 179 -6.12 -1.18 -12.02
C PHE A 179 -5.28 -0.01 -11.49
N TRP A 180 -4.26 0.45 -12.24
CA TRP A 180 -3.35 1.50 -11.80
C TRP A 180 -3.95 2.92 -11.81
N THR A 181 -5.15 3.10 -12.31
CA THR A 181 -5.89 4.36 -12.24
C THR A 181 -7.06 4.31 -11.25
N SER A 182 -7.15 3.25 -10.46
CA SER A 182 -8.21 3.04 -9.48
C SER A 182 -8.25 4.13 -8.40
N PRO A 183 -9.45 4.54 -7.93
CA PRO A 183 -9.61 5.46 -6.81
C PRO A 183 -8.90 5.05 -5.50
N ILE A 184 -8.50 3.80 -5.34
CA ILE A 184 -7.74 3.31 -4.20
C ILE A 184 -6.41 4.09 -4.01
N LEU A 185 -5.88 4.69 -5.08
CA LEU A 185 -4.71 5.57 -5.03
C LEU A 185 -4.92 6.80 -4.16
N LEU A 186 -6.17 7.20 -3.89
CA LEU A 186 -6.49 8.28 -2.96
C LEU A 186 -5.94 8.02 -1.55
N ASN A 187 -5.82 6.75 -1.15
CA ASN A 187 -5.25 6.40 0.15
C ASN A 187 -3.76 6.79 0.24
N PHE A 188 -2.99 6.59 -0.83
CA PHE A 188 -1.60 7.05 -0.89
C PHE A 188 -1.52 8.59 -0.91
N ILE A 189 -2.40 9.26 -1.66
CA ILE A 189 -2.52 10.72 -1.70
C ILE A 189 -2.80 11.26 -0.29
N CYS A 190 -3.74 10.65 0.43
CA CYS A 190 -4.04 11.00 1.83
C CYS A 190 -2.82 10.85 2.74
N GLY A 191 -2.03 9.78 2.55
CA GLY A 191 -0.80 9.56 3.28
C GLY A 191 0.27 10.64 3.02
N ILE A 192 0.46 11.03 1.76
CA ILE A 192 1.36 12.14 1.39
C ILE A 192 0.88 13.46 2.01
N PHE A 193 -0.42 13.73 1.93
CA PHE A 193 -1.02 14.93 2.52
C PHE A 193 -0.84 14.97 4.05
N ALA A 194 -1.08 13.85 4.73
CA ALA A 194 -0.86 13.72 6.16
C ALA A 194 0.61 14.01 6.56
N TRP A 195 1.57 13.57 5.73
CA TRP A 195 2.97 13.89 5.93
C TRP A 195 3.25 15.41 5.79
N TYR A 196 2.63 16.11 4.83
CA TYR A 196 2.76 17.56 4.73
C TYR A 196 2.19 18.27 5.94
N VAL A 197 0.99 17.91 6.38
CA VAL A 197 0.36 18.48 7.60
C VAL A 197 1.28 18.28 8.80
N TRP A 198 1.79 17.06 8.99
CA TRP A 198 2.71 16.74 10.08
C TRP A 198 4.01 17.57 10.00
N ARG A 199 4.54 17.78 8.81
CA ARG A 199 5.76 18.55 8.59
C ARG A 199 5.55 20.05 8.84
N LEU A 200 4.41 20.61 8.41
CA LEU A 200 4.08 22.03 8.57
C LEU A 200 3.72 22.39 10.02
N ALA A 201 3.12 21.48 10.75
CA ALA A 201 2.74 21.66 12.14
C ALA A 201 3.91 21.87 13.11
N GLY A 202 5.15 21.71 12.65
CA GLY A 202 6.39 22.06 13.37
C GLY A 202 6.62 21.30 14.67
N HIS A 203 7.49 21.86 15.53
CA HIS A 203 7.89 21.20 16.79
C HIS A 203 6.76 21.12 17.83
N GLY A 204 5.72 21.97 17.75
CA GLY A 204 4.59 21.95 18.67
C GLY A 204 3.73 20.68 18.57
N LEU A 205 3.57 20.13 17.36
CA LEU A 205 2.88 18.85 17.15
C LEU A 205 3.80 17.62 17.34
N ARG A 206 5.07 17.82 17.59
CA ARG A 206 6.05 16.73 17.85
C ARG A 206 6.18 16.36 19.33
N SER A 207 5.54 17.12 20.22
CA SER A 207 5.43 16.80 21.66
C SER A 207 4.44 15.63 21.89
N ALA A 208 4.51 14.97 23.04
CA ALA A 208 3.84 13.69 23.31
C ALA A 208 2.33 13.58 22.96
N PRO A 209 1.47 14.60 23.15
CA PRO A 209 0.09 14.53 22.64
C PRO A 209 -0.01 14.71 21.11
N ALA A 210 0.96 15.35 20.48
CA ALA A 210 1.00 15.57 19.05
C ALA A 210 1.54 14.37 18.25
N VAL A 211 2.25 13.46 18.89
CA VAL A 211 2.61 12.14 18.31
C VAL A 211 1.33 11.34 18.03
N LEU A 212 0.26 11.57 18.78
CA LEU A 212 -1.06 10.99 18.53
C LEU A 212 -1.88 11.79 17.49
N ALA A 213 -1.63 13.10 17.33
CA ALA A 213 -2.39 13.94 16.40
C ALA A 213 -2.11 13.56 14.92
N GLY A 214 -0.89 13.20 14.57
CA GLY A 214 -0.57 12.69 13.23
C GLY A 214 -1.33 11.39 12.91
N PRO A 215 -1.24 10.36 13.75
CA PRO A 215 -2.02 9.13 13.62
C PRO A 215 -3.54 9.35 13.63
N VAL A 216 -4.05 10.24 14.50
CA VAL A 216 -5.48 10.57 14.54
C VAL A 216 -5.90 11.30 13.26
N ALA A 217 -5.09 12.25 12.76
CA ALA A 217 -5.36 12.91 11.48
C ALA A 217 -5.34 11.90 10.31
N ILE A 218 -4.42 10.95 10.33
CA ILE A 218 -4.37 9.84 9.34
C ILE A 218 -5.62 8.97 9.49
N ALA A 219 -6.02 8.62 10.70
CA ALA A 219 -7.22 7.82 10.95
C ALA A 219 -8.51 8.56 10.56
N CYS A 220 -8.62 9.87 10.87
CA CYS A 220 -9.74 10.70 10.45
C CYS A 220 -9.78 10.89 8.92
N LEU A 221 -8.63 11.08 8.29
CA LEU A 221 -8.53 11.17 6.83
C LEU A 221 -8.87 9.84 6.16
N ALA A 222 -8.39 8.74 6.73
CA ALA A 222 -8.79 7.40 6.31
C ALA A 222 -10.30 7.21 6.45
N ALA A 223 -10.90 7.53 7.60
CA ALA A 223 -12.35 7.44 7.81
C ALA A 223 -13.14 8.32 6.81
N PHE A 224 -12.63 9.51 6.46
CA PHE A 224 -13.21 10.36 5.42
C PHE A 224 -13.14 9.71 4.05
N VAL A 225 -11.99 9.12 3.69
CA VAL A 225 -11.81 8.37 2.43
C VAL A 225 -12.69 7.13 2.40
N PHE A 226 -12.88 6.43 3.54
CA PHE A 226 -13.82 5.31 3.66
C PHE A 226 -15.28 5.71 3.44
N GLY A 227 -15.66 6.90 3.92
CA GLY A 227 -16.99 7.45 3.62
C GLY A 227 -17.18 7.78 2.14
N LEU A 228 -16.12 8.12 1.42
CA LEU A 228 -16.11 8.47 0.00
C LEU A 228 -15.74 7.30 -0.91
N GLY A 229 -14.85 6.40 -0.50
CA GLY A 229 -14.34 5.30 -1.31
C GLY A 229 -15.43 4.40 -1.88
N PRO A 230 -16.39 3.89 -1.07
CA PRO A 230 -17.51 3.10 -1.57
C PRO A 230 -18.46 3.88 -2.49
N ARG A 231 -18.50 5.22 -2.36
CA ARG A 231 -19.37 6.09 -3.18
C ARG A 231 -18.72 6.53 -4.50
N LEU A 232 -17.39 6.58 -4.55
CA LEU A 232 -16.63 6.98 -5.74
C LEU A 232 -16.11 5.77 -6.54
N GLY A 233 -15.97 4.62 -5.90
CA GLY A 233 -15.53 3.38 -6.51
C GLY A 233 -16.72 2.49 -6.84
N GLY A 234 -17.30 2.66 -8.02
CA GLY A 234 -18.03 1.55 -8.63
C GLY A 234 -17.09 0.34 -8.70
N ALA A 235 -17.45 -0.75 -8.00
CA ALA A 235 -16.79 -2.04 -8.01
C ALA A 235 -15.27 -2.01 -7.70
N VAL A 236 -14.92 -1.88 -6.43
CA VAL A 236 -13.78 -2.65 -5.92
C VAL A 236 -14.13 -4.12 -6.19
N PRO A 237 -13.24 -4.94 -6.79
CA PRO A 237 -13.56 -6.33 -7.16
C PRO A 237 -13.86 -7.28 -5.97
N TRP A 238 -14.23 -6.77 -4.84
CA TRP A 238 -14.57 -7.43 -3.58
C TRP A 238 -15.98 -7.98 -3.49
N ASN A 239 -16.91 -7.45 -4.30
CA ASN A 239 -18.34 -7.70 -4.06
C ASN A 239 -18.83 -9.02 -4.66
N GLY A 240 -17.96 -9.82 -5.27
CA GLY A 240 -18.31 -11.11 -5.86
C GLY A 240 -17.75 -12.36 -5.17
N ALA A 241 -16.77 -12.23 -4.27
CA ALA A 241 -15.99 -13.38 -3.80
C ALA A 241 -16.42 -13.95 -2.43
N LEU A 242 -17.48 -13.42 -1.81
CA LEU A 242 -17.98 -13.88 -0.51
C LEU A 242 -19.51 -14.12 -0.52
N GLY A 243 -20.06 -14.51 -1.68
CA GLY A 243 -21.41 -15.05 -1.80
C GLY A 243 -21.41 -16.56 -1.83
#